data_5ae87033a14383eaa4146ff075d0b0bd
#
_entry.id   5ae87033a14383eaa4146ff075d0b0bd
#
_cell.length_a   1.000
_cell.length_b   1.000
_cell.length_c   1.000
_cell.angle_alpha   90.00
_cell.angle_beta   90.00
_cell.angle_gamma   90.00
#
_symmetry.space_group_name_H-M   'P 1'
#
loop_
_entity.id
_entity.type
_entity.pdbx_description
1 polymer ?
#
loop_
_entity_poly.entity_id
_entity_poly.type
_entity_poly.pdbx_seq_one_letter_code
_entity_poly.pdbx_strand_id
1 'polypeptide(L)'
;MKTYALIGAAAVLSACASAPMTSPMMTMAMPSVDNAALPEPVRVPAGQKMRMMATGVGDLSYECREKKDMAGQYEWVFVGPVANLMSSDRKTVGKYYAGPTWESADGSKITGKQVAVAPGGSGNIPLQLVKTDPAMGAGAMNGVTYIQRLNTKGGVAPTLACDAAGMGKKQTVKYEADYVFYGS
;
A
#
# COMPACT_ATOMS: atom_id res chain seq x y z
N MET A 1 21.57 -93.37 -18.20
CA MET A 1 22.09 -92.07 -18.64
C MET A 1 21.00 -91.05 -18.37
N LYS A 2 21.17 -90.19 -17.39
CA LYS A 2 20.16 -89.20 -16.96
C LYS A 2 20.67 -87.81 -17.40
N THR A 3 19.96 -87.21 -18.35
CA THR A 3 20.20 -85.83 -18.81
C THR A 3 19.42 -84.84 -17.92
N TYR A 4 20.12 -83.93 -17.31
CA TYR A 4 19.52 -82.81 -16.54
C TYR A 4 19.48 -81.56 -17.45
N ALA A 5 18.28 -81.04 -17.64
CA ALA A 5 18.07 -79.74 -18.31
C ALA A 5 18.16 -78.62 -17.27
N LEU A 6 19.01 -77.65 -17.53
CA LEU A 6 19.15 -76.41 -16.76
C LEU A 6 18.18 -75.36 -17.33
N ILE A 7 17.25 -74.89 -16.48
CA ILE A 7 16.35 -73.81 -16.78
C ILE A 7 17.00 -72.54 -16.26
N GLY A 8 17.43 -71.65 -17.18
CA GLY A 8 17.92 -70.31 -16.83
C GLY A 8 16.76 -69.33 -16.53
N ALA A 9 16.70 -68.79 -15.31
CA ALA A 9 15.78 -67.71 -14.96
C ALA A 9 16.37 -66.35 -15.34
N ALA A 10 15.74 -65.65 -16.26
CA ALA A 10 16.08 -64.29 -16.63
C ALA A 10 15.39 -63.32 -15.63
N ALA A 11 16.15 -62.61 -14.81
CA ALA A 11 15.67 -61.55 -13.94
C ALA A 11 15.53 -60.22 -14.74
N VAL A 12 14.30 -59.73 -14.91
CA VAL A 12 14.00 -58.44 -15.48
C VAL A 12 14.11 -57.39 -14.41
N LEU A 13 15.17 -56.58 -14.40
CA LEU A 13 15.32 -55.40 -13.55
C LEU A 13 14.48 -54.24 -14.13
N SER A 14 13.33 -53.97 -13.48
CA SER A 14 12.51 -52.81 -13.79
C SER A 14 13.13 -51.58 -13.11
N ALA A 15 13.78 -50.73 -13.90
CA ALA A 15 14.30 -49.45 -13.44
C ALA A 15 13.14 -48.40 -13.37
N CYS A 16 12.67 -48.12 -12.15
CA CYS A 16 11.77 -46.98 -11.93
C CYS A 16 12.57 -45.67 -12.09
N ALA A 17 12.45 -45.02 -13.23
CA ALA A 17 12.94 -43.67 -13.44
C ALA A 17 12.03 -42.67 -12.69
N SER A 18 12.50 -42.19 -11.55
CA SER A 18 11.88 -41.08 -10.84
C SER A 18 12.16 -39.77 -11.58
N ALA A 19 11.16 -39.29 -12.31
CA ALA A 19 11.25 -37.97 -12.93
C ALA A 19 11.27 -36.87 -11.80
N PRO A 20 12.16 -35.91 -11.87
CA PRO A 20 12.16 -34.81 -10.91
C PRO A 20 10.87 -33.98 -11.12
N MET A 21 10.00 -33.94 -10.10
CA MET A 21 8.87 -33.01 -10.06
C MET A 21 9.44 -31.61 -9.84
N THR A 22 9.67 -30.88 -10.91
CA THR A 22 9.87 -29.43 -10.88
C THR A 22 8.51 -28.79 -10.58
N SER A 23 8.26 -28.50 -9.31
CA SER A 23 7.13 -27.64 -8.93
C SER A 23 7.31 -26.28 -9.60
N PRO A 24 6.31 -25.77 -10.34
CA PRO A 24 6.40 -24.42 -10.87
C PRO A 24 6.48 -23.45 -9.67
N MET A 25 7.59 -22.73 -9.56
CA MET A 25 7.67 -21.56 -8.66
C MET A 25 6.60 -20.61 -9.15
N MET A 26 5.49 -20.51 -8.41
CA MET A 26 4.53 -19.42 -8.57
C MET A 26 5.25 -18.13 -8.23
N THR A 27 5.76 -17.45 -9.24
CA THR A 27 6.19 -16.06 -9.12
C THR A 27 4.92 -15.26 -8.80
N MET A 28 4.74 -14.87 -7.55
CA MET A 28 3.67 -13.94 -7.18
C MET A 28 3.95 -12.64 -7.93
N ALA A 29 3.22 -12.40 -9.01
CA ALA A 29 3.30 -11.14 -9.74
C ALA A 29 2.95 -10.00 -8.77
N MET A 30 3.82 -9.02 -8.65
CA MET A 30 3.51 -7.78 -7.94
C MET A 30 2.25 -7.17 -8.58
N PRO A 31 1.27 -6.68 -7.80
CA PRO A 31 0.11 -6.00 -8.38
C PRO A 31 0.61 -4.84 -9.23
N SER A 32 0.19 -4.79 -10.49
CA SER A 32 0.57 -3.73 -11.41
C SER A 32 -0.48 -2.61 -11.35
N VAL A 33 -0.02 -1.36 -11.33
CA VAL A 33 -0.88 -0.19 -11.48
C VAL A 33 -0.71 0.36 -12.89
N ASP A 34 -1.80 0.39 -13.66
CA ASP A 34 -1.80 1.08 -14.95
C ASP A 34 -1.88 2.59 -14.72
N ASN A 35 -0.71 3.23 -14.72
CA ASN A 35 -0.61 4.67 -14.51
C ASN A 35 -1.32 5.48 -15.61
N ALA A 36 -1.44 4.95 -16.83
CA ALA A 36 -2.11 5.64 -17.94
C ALA A 36 -3.64 5.67 -17.77
N ALA A 37 -4.21 4.67 -17.10
CA ALA A 37 -5.64 4.61 -16.81
C ALA A 37 -6.08 5.52 -15.65
N LEU A 38 -5.13 6.03 -14.84
CA LEU A 38 -5.45 6.93 -13.74
C LEU A 38 -5.84 8.33 -14.23
N PRO A 39 -6.57 9.11 -13.41
CA PRO A 39 -6.76 10.55 -13.66
C PRO A 39 -5.41 11.27 -13.82
N GLU A 40 -5.28 12.11 -14.83
CA GLU A 40 -4.02 12.78 -15.18
C GLU A 40 -3.28 13.42 -13.98
N PRO A 41 -3.96 14.19 -13.08
CA PRO A 41 -3.27 14.88 -12.00
C PRO A 41 -2.51 13.95 -11.04
N VAL A 42 -2.91 12.70 -10.92
CA VAL A 42 -2.30 11.75 -9.98
C VAL A 42 -1.38 10.73 -10.65
N ARG A 43 -1.10 10.89 -11.95
CA ARG A 43 -0.12 10.06 -12.66
C ARG A 43 1.29 10.38 -12.21
N VAL A 44 2.11 9.36 -11.97
CA VAL A 44 3.54 9.57 -11.79
C VAL A 44 4.20 9.95 -13.11
N PRO A 45 5.24 10.80 -13.10
CA PRO A 45 5.98 11.16 -14.31
C PRO A 45 6.58 9.93 -15.02
N ALA A 46 6.86 10.09 -16.31
CA ALA A 46 7.54 9.05 -17.09
C ALA A 46 8.90 8.70 -16.47
N GLY A 47 9.32 7.43 -16.63
CA GLY A 47 10.59 6.92 -16.10
C GLY A 47 10.52 6.43 -14.66
N GLN A 48 9.42 6.68 -13.95
CA GLN A 48 9.23 6.15 -12.60
C GLN A 48 8.80 4.68 -12.65
N LYS A 49 9.40 3.85 -11.80
CA LYS A 49 9.10 2.42 -11.67
C LYS A 49 8.48 2.15 -10.31
N MET A 50 7.45 1.33 -10.29
CA MET A 50 6.87 0.85 -9.03
C MET A 50 7.90 0.01 -8.28
N ARG A 51 8.13 0.32 -7.03
CA ARG A 51 9.08 -0.37 -6.14
C ARG A 51 8.36 -1.25 -5.13
N MET A 52 7.28 -0.75 -4.57
CA MET A 52 6.44 -1.48 -3.62
C MET A 52 5.03 -0.90 -3.57
N MET A 53 4.12 -1.67 -3.00
CA MET A 53 2.75 -1.28 -2.74
C MET A 53 2.34 -1.79 -1.36
N ALA A 54 1.58 -0.98 -0.63
CA ALA A 54 1.00 -1.37 0.65
C ALA A 54 -0.38 -0.74 0.81
N THR A 55 -1.30 -1.44 1.44
CA THR A 55 -2.61 -0.91 1.79
C THR A 55 -2.55 -0.28 3.18
N GLY A 56 -2.79 1.02 3.27
CA GLY A 56 -2.96 1.74 4.53
C GLY A 56 -4.34 1.48 5.11
N VAL A 57 -4.41 0.96 6.32
CA VAL A 57 -5.66 0.69 7.04
C VAL A 57 -5.59 1.36 8.40
N GLY A 58 -6.53 2.25 8.70
CA GLY A 58 -6.49 2.96 9.96
C GLY A 58 -7.52 4.09 10.10
N ASP A 59 -7.10 5.13 10.76
CA ASP A 59 -7.94 6.26 11.15
C ASP A 59 -7.39 7.58 10.63
N LEU A 60 -8.29 8.46 10.21
CA LEU A 60 -8.02 9.87 9.96
C LEU A 60 -8.64 10.70 11.07
N SER A 61 -7.84 11.56 11.69
CA SER A 61 -8.30 12.45 12.76
C SER A 61 -8.68 13.81 12.21
N TYR A 62 -9.79 14.33 12.69
CA TYR A 62 -10.31 15.67 12.42
C TYR A 62 -10.55 16.41 13.74
N GLU A 63 -10.40 17.71 13.70
CA GLU A 63 -10.70 18.61 14.83
C GLU A 63 -11.65 19.70 14.36
N CYS A 64 -12.69 19.95 15.13
CA CYS A 64 -13.60 21.04 14.88
C CYS A 64 -12.91 22.37 15.21
N ARG A 65 -12.72 23.20 14.20
CA ARG A 65 -12.05 24.51 14.33
C ARG A 65 -12.87 25.60 13.68
N GLU A 66 -12.70 26.81 14.19
CA GLU A 66 -13.21 27.99 13.51
C GLU A 66 -12.50 28.15 12.16
N LYS A 67 -13.26 28.47 11.11
CA LYS A 67 -12.71 28.71 9.79
C LYS A 67 -11.80 29.92 9.81
N LYS A 68 -10.65 29.79 9.20
CA LYS A 68 -9.76 30.91 8.98
C LYS A 68 -10.51 31.97 8.15
N ASP A 69 -10.44 33.23 8.57
CA ASP A 69 -11.04 34.37 7.88
C ASP A 69 -12.60 34.39 7.83
N MET A 70 -13.29 33.52 8.60
CA MET A 70 -14.76 33.46 8.70
C MET A 70 -15.21 33.28 10.14
N ALA A 71 -15.11 34.34 10.95
CA ALA A 71 -15.51 34.33 12.36
C ALA A 71 -16.94 33.79 12.57
N GLY A 72 -17.13 32.96 13.58
CA GLY A 72 -18.39 32.29 13.87
C GLY A 72 -18.76 31.11 12.98
N GLN A 73 -17.95 30.77 11.98
CA GLN A 73 -18.13 29.57 11.15
C GLN A 73 -17.09 28.50 11.52
N TYR A 74 -17.54 27.25 11.56
CA TYR A 74 -16.72 26.12 12.00
C TYR A 74 -16.68 25.03 10.96
N GLU A 75 -15.59 24.26 10.97
CA GLU A 75 -15.42 23.11 10.08
C GLU A 75 -14.54 22.03 10.73
N TRP A 76 -14.70 20.81 10.25
CA TRP A 76 -13.80 19.72 10.59
C TRP A 76 -12.51 19.85 9.78
N VAL A 77 -11.42 20.16 10.47
CA VAL A 77 -10.08 20.28 9.86
C VAL A 77 -9.32 18.99 10.06
N PHE A 78 -8.75 18.46 8.98
CA PHE A 78 -7.88 17.28 9.04
C PHE A 78 -6.64 17.55 9.89
N VAL A 79 -6.35 16.64 10.82
CA VAL A 79 -5.22 16.73 11.76
C VAL A 79 -4.11 15.75 11.36
N GLY A 80 -4.46 14.55 10.98
CA GLY A 80 -3.47 13.56 10.55
C GLY A 80 -4.00 12.12 10.52
N PRO A 81 -3.26 11.24 9.84
CA PRO A 81 -3.54 9.81 9.81
C PRO A 81 -2.85 9.07 10.96
N VAL A 82 -3.40 7.92 11.32
CA VAL A 82 -2.73 6.84 12.05
C VAL A 82 -3.15 5.52 11.41
N ALA A 83 -2.26 4.89 10.66
CA ALA A 83 -2.57 3.68 9.91
C ALA A 83 -1.41 2.69 9.91
N ASN A 84 -1.73 1.42 9.81
CA ASN A 84 -0.79 0.37 9.45
C ASN A 84 -0.70 0.26 7.93
N LEU A 85 0.51 0.08 7.42
CA LEU A 85 0.74 -0.30 6.03
C LEU A 85 0.78 -1.83 5.97
N MET A 86 -0.11 -2.39 5.17
CA MET A 86 -0.31 -3.83 5.05
C MET A 86 0.18 -4.31 3.69
N SER A 87 0.91 -5.41 3.67
CA SER A 87 1.24 -6.14 2.44
C SER A 87 0.02 -6.88 1.86
N SER A 88 0.15 -7.44 0.67
CA SER A 88 -0.91 -8.22 0.01
C SER A 88 -1.34 -9.46 0.80
N ASP A 89 -0.43 -10.05 1.59
CA ASP A 89 -0.72 -11.16 2.52
C ASP A 89 -1.21 -10.68 3.90
N ARG A 90 -1.60 -9.40 4.02
CA ARG A 90 -2.17 -8.75 5.20
C ARG A 90 -1.26 -8.70 6.42
N LYS A 91 0.04 -8.72 6.22
CA LYS A 91 1.01 -8.46 7.29
C LYS A 91 1.32 -6.98 7.38
N THR A 92 1.53 -6.50 8.60
CA THR A 92 2.00 -5.12 8.81
C THR A 92 3.45 -5.00 8.36
N VAL A 93 3.69 -4.14 7.36
CA VAL A 93 5.01 -3.87 6.78
C VAL A 93 5.49 -2.45 7.07
N GLY A 94 4.69 -1.66 7.77
CA GLY A 94 5.03 -0.29 8.12
C GLY A 94 3.87 0.46 8.74
N LYS A 95 4.04 1.78 8.81
CA LYS A 95 3.07 2.71 9.39
C LYS A 95 2.95 3.97 8.52
N TYR A 96 1.80 4.62 8.61
CA TYR A 96 1.56 5.94 8.04
C TYR A 96 0.96 6.85 9.12
N TYR A 97 1.58 7.99 9.36
CA TYR A 97 1.18 8.90 10.43
C TYR A 97 1.41 10.36 10.07
N ALA A 98 1.00 11.25 10.99
CA ALA A 98 1.02 12.70 10.78
C ALA A 98 2.40 13.24 10.39
N GLY A 99 2.40 14.29 9.58
CA GLY A 99 3.55 14.99 9.08
C GLY A 99 4.01 14.61 7.67
N PRO A 100 3.14 14.22 6.75
CA PRO A 100 2.75 12.86 6.34
C PRO A 100 4.00 11.97 6.22
N THR A 101 4.10 10.99 7.11
CA THR A 101 5.28 10.11 7.21
C THR A 101 4.90 8.67 6.92
N TRP A 102 5.56 8.06 5.96
CA TRP A 102 5.54 6.61 5.71
C TRP A 102 6.82 6.00 6.31
N GLU A 103 6.65 5.06 7.21
CA GLU A 103 7.73 4.34 7.88
C GLU A 103 7.63 2.86 7.55
N SER A 104 8.70 2.28 7.04
CA SER A 104 8.82 0.84 6.80
C SER A 104 9.15 0.10 8.11
N ALA A 105 8.84 -1.18 8.16
CA ALA A 105 9.18 -2.04 9.29
C ALA A 105 10.69 -2.15 9.55
N ASP A 106 11.53 -1.84 8.56
CA ASP A 106 12.99 -1.75 8.69
C ASP A 106 13.48 -0.45 9.35
N GLY A 107 12.56 0.45 9.70
CA GLY A 107 12.85 1.73 10.35
C GLY A 107 13.17 2.88 9.39
N SER A 108 13.31 2.62 8.08
CA SER A 108 13.46 3.70 7.10
C SER A 108 12.16 4.49 6.95
N LYS A 109 12.26 5.82 6.79
CA LYS A 109 11.12 6.74 6.75
C LYS A 109 11.22 7.68 5.58
N ILE A 110 10.06 8.13 5.11
CA ILE A 110 9.99 9.14 4.07
C ILE A 110 8.81 10.08 4.33
N THR A 111 9.02 11.36 4.07
CA THR A 111 7.99 12.38 4.05
C THR A 111 7.80 12.88 2.63
N GLY A 112 6.85 13.76 2.42
CA GLY A 112 6.67 14.37 1.12
C GLY A 112 5.57 15.41 1.09
N LYS A 113 5.43 16.06 -0.06
CA LYS A 113 4.46 17.13 -0.30
C LYS A 113 3.46 16.69 -1.36
N GLN A 114 2.19 16.98 -1.10
CA GLN A 114 1.13 16.79 -2.09
C GLN A 114 1.46 17.60 -3.36
N VAL A 115 1.46 16.92 -4.50
CA VAL A 115 1.59 17.55 -5.82
C VAL A 115 0.21 17.82 -6.40
N ALA A 116 -0.66 16.81 -6.38
CA ALA A 116 -1.98 16.88 -6.96
C ALA A 116 -2.95 15.89 -6.29
N VAL A 117 -4.23 16.11 -6.54
CA VAL A 117 -5.32 15.21 -6.15
C VAL A 117 -6.30 15.00 -7.31
N ALA A 118 -7.07 13.93 -7.24
CA ALA A 118 -8.20 13.66 -8.10
C ALA A 118 -9.35 13.06 -7.28
N PRO A 119 -10.61 13.13 -7.74
CA PRO A 119 -11.74 12.57 -7.00
C PRO A 119 -11.55 11.09 -6.67
N GLY A 120 -11.79 10.70 -5.41
CA GLY A 120 -11.76 9.31 -4.94
C GLY A 120 -13.12 8.60 -5.01
N GLY A 121 -14.14 9.30 -5.52
CA GLY A 121 -15.53 8.84 -5.49
C GLY A 121 -16.29 9.31 -4.25
N SER A 122 -17.61 9.15 -4.26
CA SER A 122 -18.47 9.59 -3.15
C SER A 122 -18.11 8.89 -1.84
N GLY A 123 -18.02 9.66 -0.76
CA GLY A 123 -17.69 9.14 0.58
C GLY A 123 -16.22 8.79 0.81
N ASN A 124 -15.35 9.02 -0.18
CA ASN A 124 -13.92 8.69 -0.11
C ASN A 124 -13.06 9.95 -0.16
N ILE A 125 -11.93 9.90 0.55
CA ILE A 125 -10.89 10.93 0.39
C ILE A 125 -10.33 10.90 -1.03
N PRO A 126 -9.82 12.04 -1.54
CA PRO A 126 -9.25 12.10 -2.89
C PRO A 126 -8.11 11.11 -3.11
N LEU A 127 -7.94 10.66 -4.35
CA LEU A 127 -6.69 10.13 -4.86
C LEU A 127 -5.62 11.21 -4.73
N GLN A 128 -4.35 10.83 -4.61
CA GLN A 128 -3.28 11.80 -4.37
C GLN A 128 -1.98 11.37 -5.03
N LEU A 129 -1.25 12.33 -5.56
CA LEU A 129 0.16 12.21 -5.91
C LEU A 129 0.99 13.03 -4.92
N VAL A 130 2.02 12.40 -4.36
CA VAL A 130 3.00 13.01 -3.45
C VAL A 130 4.37 12.93 -4.07
N LYS A 131 5.11 14.03 -4.08
CA LYS A 131 6.55 14.03 -4.31
C LYS A 131 7.25 13.92 -2.96
N THR A 132 8.17 12.96 -2.85
CA THR A 132 8.83 12.68 -1.58
C THR A 132 10.02 13.58 -1.33
N ASP A 133 10.32 13.80 -0.06
CA ASP A 133 11.61 14.30 0.40
C ASP A 133 12.63 13.14 0.41
N PRO A 134 13.94 13.41 0.59
CA PRO A 134 14.92 12.34 0.79
C PRO A 134 14.56 11.42 1.95
N ALA A 135 14.73 10.12 1.77
CA ALA A 135 14.47 9.14 2.83
C ALA A 135 15.42 9.31 4.02
N MET A 136 14.92 9.02 5.19
CA MET A 136 15.66 8.97 6.45
C MET A 136 15.92 7.52 6.84
N GLY A 137 17.15 7.18 7.18
CA GLY A 137 17.58 5.82 7.47
C GLY A 137 17.79 4.98 6.21
N ALA A 138 18.51 3.87 6.36
CA ALA A 138 18.71 2.90 5.29
C ALA A 138 17.56 1.90 5.26
N GLY A 139 17.06 1.54 4.08
CA GLY A 139 15.99 0.54 3.93
C GLY A 139 15.07 0.76 2.74
N ALA A 140 13.88 0.21 2.81
CA ALA A 140 12.91 0.14 1.72
C ALA A 140 12.48 1.51 1.16
N MET A 141 12.52 2.56 1.99
CA MET A 141 12.14 3.91 1.57
C MET A 141 13.22 4.62 0.75
N ASN A 142 14.45 4.10 0.70
CA ASN A 142 15.54 4.72 -0.06
C ASN A 142 15.25 4.69 -1.57
N GLY A 143 15.45 5.84 -2.22
CA GLY A 143 15.23 5.99 -3.66
C GLY A 143 13.74 6.04 -4.07
N VAL A 144 12.81 6.10 -3.13
CA VAL A 144 11.43 6.46 -3.41
C VAL A 144 11.37 7.95 -3.72
N THR A 145 10.73 8.31 -4.84
CA THR A 145 10.64 9.69 -5.35
C THR A 145 9.20 10.18 -5.44
N TYR A 146 8.24 9.25 -5.58
CA TYR A 146 6.81 9.55 -5.60
C TYR A 146 6.02 8.49 -4.85
N ILE A 147 4.90 8.91 -4.27
CA ILE A 147 3.90 8.03 -3.68
C ILE A 147 2.54 8.40 -4.25
N GLN A 148 1.80 7.41 -4.74
CA GLN A 148 0.39 7.56 -5.07
C GLN A 148 -0.46 7.01 -3.94
N ARG A 149 -1.57 7.70 -3.62
CA ARG A 149 -2.68 7.17 -2.83
C ARG A 149 -3.83 6.89 -3.77
N LEU A 150 -4.20 5.62 -3.90
CA LEU A 150 -5.21 5.12 -4.83
C LEU A 150 -6.26 4.30 -4.08
N ASN A 151 -7.34 3.90 -4.77
CA ASN A 151 -8.36 2.99 -4.25
C ASN A 151 -8.87 3.37 -2.85
N THR A 152 -9.10 4.66 -2.64
CA THR A 152 -9.49 5.21 -1.33
C THR A 152 -10.89 4.74 -0.94
N LYS A 153 -11.06 4.39 0.33
CA LYS A 153 -12.34 4.02 0.95
C LYS A 153 -12.51 4.80 2.25
N GLY A 154 -13.60 5.52 2.37
CA GLY A 154 -13.89 6.34 3.54
C GLY A 154 -12.92 7.51 3.75
N GLY A 155 -12.72 7.87 4.99
CA GLY A 155 -11.76 8.90 5.42
C GLY A 155 -12.24 10.35 5.29
N VAL A 156 -13.42 10.60 4.71
CA VAL A 156 -13.97 11.97 4.63
C VAL A 156 -14.28 12.54 6.00
N ALA A 157 -14.31 13.87 6.10
CA ALA A 157 -14.63 14.57 7.34
C ALA A 157 -15.96 14.07 7.96
N PRO A 158 -16.07 14.07 9.30
CA PRO A 158 -17.30 13.66 9.98
C PRO A 158 -18.51 14.47 9.51
N THR A 159 -19.69 13.84 9.46
CA THR A 159 -20.96 14.50 9.17
C THR A 159 -21.60 15.14 10.43
N LEU A 160 -20.99 14.94 11.60
CA LEU A 160 -21.43 15.53 12.86
C LEU A 160 -21.31 17.04 12.81
N ALA A 161 -22.19 17.74 13.53
CA ALA A 161 -22.13 19.19 13.64
C ALA A 161 -20.76 19.63 14.21
N CYS A 162 -20.20 20.66 13.58
CA CYS A 162 -19.04 21.38 14.08
C CYS A 162 -19.47 22.84 14.24
N ASP A 163 -19.54 23.28 15.44
CA ASP A 163 -20.04 24.62 15.88
C ASP A 163 -19.21 25.12 17.05
N ALA A 164 -19.58 26.28 17.60
CA ALA A 164 -18.91 26.89 18.76
C ALA A 164 -18.83 25.94 19.98
N ALA A 165 -19.88 25.14 20.23
CA ALA A 165 -19.90 24.18 21.34
C ALA A 165 -19.04 22.93 21.05
N GLY A 166 -18.76 22.72 19.79
CA GLY A 166 -17.90 21.63 19.29
C GLY A 166 -16.45 22.02 19.10
N MET A 167 -16.09 23.29 19.24
CA MET A 167 -14.72 23.78 19.01
C MET A 167 -13.68 22.99 19.83
N GLY A 168 -12.61 22.54 19.19
CA GLY A 168 -11.56 21.74 19.79
C GLY A 168 -11.88 20.25 19.95
N LYS A 169 -13.12 19.81 19.71
CA LYS A 169 -13.47 18.39 19.72
C LYS A 169 -12.79 17.68 18.58
N LYS A 170 -12.31 16.46 18.84
CA LYS A 170 -11.67 15.58 17.84
C LYS A 170 -12.58 14.41 17.51
N GLN A 171 -12.56 14.03 16.24
CA GLN A 171 -13.24 12.85 15.72
C GLN A 171 -12.29 12.05 14.85
N THR A 172 -12.45 10.73 14.87
CA THR A 172 -11.73 9.83 13.98
C THR A 172 -12.69 9.15 13.02
N VAL A 173 -12.27 8.96 11.78
CA VAL A 173 -13.02 8.23 10.75
C VAL A 173 -12.14 7.16 10.20
N LYS A 174 -12.71 5.99 9.94
CA LYS A 174 -12.00 4.87 9.31
C LYS A 174 -11.69 5.19 7.86
N TYR A 175 -10.51 4.75 7.41
CA TYR A 175 -10.16 4.79 5.99
C TYR A 175 -9.29 3.60 5.60
N GLU A 176 -9.29 3.34 4.30
CA GLU A 176 -8.38 2.43 3.63
C GLU A 176 -7.92 3.08 2.33
N ALA A 177 -6.67 2.87 1.95
CA ALA A 177 -6.14 3.34 0.67
C ALA A 177 -4.89 2.54 0.27
N ASP A 178 -4.68 2.36 -1.03
CA ASP A 178 -3.45 1.79 -1.53
C ASP A 178 -2.39 2.89 -1.68
N TYR A 179 -1.22 2.64 -1.13
CA TYR A 179 -0.02 3.45 -1.30
C TYR A 179 0.94 2.73 -2.23
N VAL A 180 1.21 3.35 -3.37
CA VAL A 180 2.13 2.84 -4.39
C VAL A 180 3.37 3.71 -4.40
N PHE A 181 4.51 3.10 -4.17
CA PHE A 181 5.79 3.78 -4.03
C PHE A 181 6.62 3.62 -5.29
N TYR A 182 7.11 4.71 -5.83
CA TYR A 182 7.87 4.76 -7.08
C TYR A 182 9.27 5.31 -6.87
N GLY A 183 10.20 4.86 -7.72
CA GLY A 183 11.56 5.38 -7.82
C GLY A 183 12.06 5.35 -9.26
N SER A 184 13.20 5.93 -9.51
CA SER A 184 13.88 5.93 -10.81
C SER A 184 14.49 4.58 -11.13
#